data_855bf6a4beb09e781c5ff433a51799e1
#
_entry.id   855bf6a4beb09e781c5ff433a51799e1
#
_cell.length_a   1.000
_cell.length_b   1.000
_cell.length_c   1.000
_cell.angle_alpha   90.00
_cell.angle_beta   90.00
_cell.angle_gamma   90.00
#
_symmetry.space_group_name_H-M   'P 1'
#
loop_
_entity.id
_entity.type
_entity.pdbx_description
1 polymer ?
#
loop_
_entity_poly.entity_id
_entity_poly.type
_entity_poly.pdbx_seq_one_letter_code
_entity_poly.pdbx_strand_id
1 'polypeptide(L)' 'MTNEEINKRVNQVNGIRGMTVNERLFAADLMDAFDKARKTDKDLAKRILLALKIDNSSINKILK' A
#
# COMPACT_ATOMS: atom_id res chain seq x y z
N MET A 1 -9.93 -7.90 -1.29
CA MET A 1 -8.56 -8.17 -1.77
C MET A 1 -7.81 -8.97 -0.71
N THR A 2 -7.15 -10.04 -1.11
CA THR A 2 -6.41 -10.90 -0.18
C THR A 2 -4.98 -10.44 0.00
N ASN A 3 -4.33 -10.90 1.07
CA ASN A 3 -2.92 -10.62 1.30
C ASN A 3 -2.05 -11.18 0.17
N GLU A 4 -2.41 -12.32 -0.39
CA GLU A 4 -1.69 -12.92 -1.51
C GLU A 4 -1.72 -12.01 -2.73
N GLU A 5 -2.87 -11.44 -3.04
CA GLU A 5 -3.02 -10.51 -4.16
C GLU A 5 -2.19 -9.26 -3.95
N ILE A 6 -2.21 -8.71 -2.75
CA ILE A 6 -1.41 -7.54 -2.40
C ILE A 6 0.08 -7.85 -2.58
N ASN A 7 0.53 -8.96 -2.03
CA ASN A 7 1.94 -9.36 -2.10
C ASN A 7 2.38 -9.61 -3.55
N LYS A 8 1.52 -10.23 -4.34
CA LYS A 8 1.81 -10.47 -5.75
C LYS A 8 2.07 -9.17 -6.50
N ARG A 9 1.23 -8.17 -6.27
CA ARG A 9 1.37 -6.86 -6.93
C ARG A 9 2.63 -6.14 -6.45
N VAL A 10 2.90 -6.18 -5.16
CA VAL A 10 4.09 -5.54 -4.59
C VAL A 10 5.37 -6.18 -5.11
N ASN A 11 5.38 -7.52 -5.23
CA ASN A 11 6.57 -8.23 -5.68
C ASN A 11 6.95 -7.92 -7.13
N GLN A 12 6.04 -7.34 -7.89
CA GLN A 12 6.33 -6.93 -9.27
C GLN A 12 7.04 -5.58 -9.36
N VAL A 13 7.15 -4.87 -8.24
CA VAL A 13 7.74 -3.54 -8.21
C VAL A 13 9.24 -3.63 -7.97
N ASN A 14 10.03 -3.03 -8.87
CA ASN A 14 11.48 -2.93 -8.71
C ASN A 14 11.85 -1.58 -8.11
N GLY A 15 12.80 -1.57 -7.19
CA GLY A 15 13.29 -0.33 -6.60
C GLY A 15 12.30 0.36 -5.66
N ILE A 16 11.45 -0.42 -5.01
CA ILE A 16 10.38 0.10 -4.16
C ILE A 16 10.90 1.03 -3.05
N ARG A 17 12.07 0.74 -2.51
CA ARG A 17 12.62 1.51 -1.39
C ARG A 17 13.04 2.93 -1.78
N GLY A 18 13.28 3.17 -3.05
CA GLY A 18 13.60 4.50 -3.55
C GLY A 18 12.39 5.31 -3.99
N MET A 19 11.19 4.78 -3.79
CA MET A 19 9.95 5.43 -4.22
C MET A 19 9.21 6.09 -3.06
N THR A 20 8.47 7.16 -3.38
CA THR A 20 7.51 7.73 -2.43
C THR A 20 6.33 6.78 -2.24
N VAL A 21 5.47 7.05 -1.25
CA VAL A 21 4.28 6.24 -1.00
C VAL A 21 3.40 6.21 -2.26
N ASN A 22 3.15 7.36 -2.86
CA ASN A 22 2.32 7.44 -4.06
C ASN A 22 2.93 6.66 -5.23
N GLU A 23 4.23 6.76 -5.40
CA GLU A 23 4.91 6.01 -6.46
C GLU A 23 4.80 4.50 -6.24
N ARG A 24 4.90 4.04 -4.99
CA ARG A 24 4.76 2.63 -4.65
C ARG A 24 3.35 2.11 -4.96
N LEU A 25 2.33 2.89 -4.59
CA LEU A 25 0.94 2.53 -4.85
C LEU A 25 0.66 2.44 -6.35
N PHE A 26 1.17 3.40 -7.10
CA PHE A 26 0.99 3.43 -8.54
C PHE A 26 1.72 2.25 -9.21
N ALA A 27 2.98 2.03 -8.83
CA ALA A 27 3.79 0.98 -9.44
C ALA A 27 3.24 -0.42 -9.16
N ALA A 28 2.66 -0.63 -7.98
CA ALA A 28 2.07 -1.91 -7.60
C ALA A 28 0.62 -2.07 -8.08
N ASP A 29 0.09 -1.05 -8.77
CA ASP A 29 -1.31 -1.04 -9.23
C ASP A 29 -2.29 -1.21 -8.06
N LEU A 30 -2.00 -0.53 -6.95
CA LEU A 30 -2.81 -0.58 -5.74
C LEU A 30 -3.45 0.77 -5.38
N MET A 31 -3.28 1.79 -6.23
CA MET A 31 -3.77 3.13 -5.93
C MET A 31 -5.28 3.15 -5.72
N ASP A 32 -6.05 2.59 -6.66
CA ASP A 32 -7.51 2.57 -6.57
C ASP A 32 -7.99 1.75 -5.39
N ALA A 33 -7.37 0.59 -5.17
CA ALA A 33 -7.71 -0.28 -4.05
C ALA A 33 -7.44 0.42 -2.72
N PHE A 34 -6.32 1.13 -2.64
CA PHE A 34 -5.97 1.88 -1.44
C PHE A 34 -6.94 3.04 -1.18
N ASP A 35 -7.27 3.82 -2.21
CA ASP A 35 -8.18 4.94 -2.06
C ASP A 35 -9.55 4.49 -1.56
N LYS A 36 -10.04 3.37 -2.10
CA LYS A 36 -11.30 2.80 -1.66
C LYS A 36 -11.20 2.27 -0.23
N ALA A 37 -10.13 1.55 0.09
CA ALA A 37 -9.92 0.97 1.40
C ALA A 37 -9.79 2.05 2.49
N ARG A 38 -9.12 3.15 2.18
CA ARG A 38 -8.99 4.27 3.11
C ARG A 38 -10.33 4.77 3.63
N LYS A 39 -11.35 4.70 2.79
CA LYS A 39 -12.70 5.20 3.11
C LYS A 39 -13.58 4.14 3.75
N THR A 40 -13.39 2.87 3.42
CA THR A 40 -14.33 1.81 3.78
C THR A 40 -13.73 0.68 4.62
N ASP A 41 -12.41 0.49 4.58
CA ASP A 41 -11.77 -0.62 5.28
C ASP A 41 -10.32 -0.25 5.61
N LYS A 42 -10.15 0.43 6.73
CA LYS A 42 -8.83 0.91 7.15
C LYS A 42 -7.84 -0.23 7.42
N ASP A 43 -8.32 -1.39 7.85
CA ASP A 43 -7.45 -2.54 8.04
C ASP A 43 -6.81 -2.99 6.74
N LEU A 44 -7.60 -3.01 5.66
CA LEU A 44 -7.08 -3.33 4.34
C LEU A 44 -6.08 -2.27 3.88
N ALA A 45 -6.41 -0.99 4.08
CA ALA A 45 -5.51 0.10 3.72
C ALA A 45 -4.17 -0.04 4.45
N LYS A 46 -4.21 -0.39 5.74
CA LYS A 46 -3.00 -0.59 6.52
C LYS A 46 -2.17 -1.76 5.99
N ARG A 47 -2.84 -2.87 5.64
CA ARG A 47 -2.14 -4.04 5.08
C ARG A 47 -1.46 -3.71 3.76
N ILE A 48 -2.12 -2.91 2.92
CA ILE A 48 -1.53 -2.46 1.66
C ILE A 48 -0.24 -1.66 1.92
N LEU A 49 -0.31 -0.69 2.84
CA LEU A 49 0.86 0.13 3.16
C LEU A 49 2.00 -0.69 3.78
N LEU A 50 1.66 -1.63 4.66
CA LEU A 50 2.69 -2.51 5.25
C LEU A 50 3.38 -3.35 4.19
N ALA A 51 2.61 -3.89 3.24
CA ALA A 51 3.17 -4.68 2.15
C ALA A 51 4.11 -3.85 1.28
N LEU A 52 3.83 -2.55 1.15
CA LEU A 52 4.65 -1.62 0.39
C LEU A 52 5.88 -1.12 1.16
N LYS A 53 6.16 -1.71 2.32
CA LYS A 53 7.32 -1.37 3.17
C LYS A 53 7.24 0.03 3.78
N ILE A 54 6.03 0.52 4.04
CA ILE A 54 5.83 1.78 4.72
C ILE A 54 5.90 1.53 6.23
N ASP A 55 6.61 2.38 6.96
CA ASP A 55 6.76 2.25 8.41
C ASP A 55 5.46 2.63 9.14
N ASN A 56 5.30 2.11 10.36
CA ASN A 56 4.09 2.34 11.16
C ASN A 56 3.84 3.82 11.44
N SER A 57 4.89 4.58 11.67
CA SER A 57 4.77 6.01 11.95
C SER A 57 4.13 6.74 10.76
N SER A 58 4.61 6.44 9.56
CA SER A 58 4.06 7.01 8.32
C SER A 58 2.63 6.53 8.07
N ILE A 59 2.36 5.26 8.32
CA ILE A 59 1.01 4.70 8.15
C ILE A 59 0.01 5.43 9.05
N ASN A 60 0.38 5.66 10.30
CA ASN A 60 -0.49 6.37 11.24
C ASN A 60 -0.81 7.80 10.76
N LYS A 61 0.15 8.47 10.15
CA LYS A 61 -0.08 9.81 9.60
C LYS A 61 -0.99 9.77 8.38
N ILE A 62 -0.82 8.77 7.53
CA ILE A 62 -1.62 8.64 6.30
C ILE A 62 -3.07 8.27 6.61
N LEU A 63 -3.28 7.37 7.56
CA LEU A 63 -4.61 6.83 7.87
C LEU A 63 -5.30 7.54 9.03
N LYS A 64 -4.82 8.65 9.41
CA LYS A 64 -5.31 9.45 10.53
C LYS A 64 -6.80 9.83 10.38
#